data_bf53e3ac4fcbee78676a2b33da2123c3
#
_entry.id   bf53e3ac4fcbee78676a2b33da2123c3
#
_cell.length_a   1.000
_cell.length_b   1.000
_cell.length_c   1.000
_cell.angle_alpha   90.00
_cell.angle_beta   90.00
_cell.angle_gamma   90.00
#
_symmetry.space_group_name_H-M   'P 1'
#
loop_
_entity.id
_entity.type
_entity.pdbx_description
1 polymer ?
#
loop_
_entity_poly.entity_id
_entity_poly.type
_entity_poly.pdbx_seq_one_letter_code
_entity_poly.pdbx_strand_id
1 'polypeptide(L)'
;MILEIKGNALAQDFTVLAHQCNCRGAMGAGIAKAIKAACPPAAFEEYRNICRNNRAEDLIGKIMFMETSDGRTICNVFGQRDYRGGPVLTEYDALERAFDYILWMYDREGAVICIPGFFGCGLAGGDWDIVFDRILFPRFRSSRALLLVAYLDPLPLLDLYKRQAKDGQGRLVNDWHGFPKGTDGGEVERYLHSLLKGGQEEANR
;
A
#
# COMPACT_ATOMS: atom_id res chain seq x y z
N MET A 1 -14.34 -4.02 2.75
CA MET A 1 -13.88 -5.30 2.10
C MET A 1 -12.43 -5.14 1.68
N ILE A 2 -11.60 -6.21 1.77
CA ILE A 2 -10.20 -6.19 1.31
C ILE A 2 -10.03 -7.27 0.25
N LEU A 3 -9.39 -6.92 -0.87
CA LEU A 3 -9.04 -7.83 -1.96
C LEU A 3 -7.55 -7.69 -2.27
N GLU A 4 -6.84 -8.81 -2.26
CA GLU A 4 -5.42 -8.89 -2.60
C GLU A 4 -5.25 -9.56 -3.96
N ILE A 5 -4.43 -8.96 -4.82
CA ILE A 5 -4.17 -9.49 -6.17
C ILE A 5 -2.68 -9.40 -6.52
N LYS A 6 -2.24 -10.27 -7.42
CA LYS A 6 -0.97 -10.08 -8.13
C LYS A 6 -1.20 -9.14 -9.31
N GLY A 7 -0.45 -8.05 -9.36
CA GLY A 7 -0.57 -7.10 -10.48
C GLY A 7 0.12 -5.78 -10.22
N ASN A 8 0.18 -4.96 -11.25
CA ASN A 8 0.63 -3.58 -11.14
C ASN A 8 -0.52 -2.70 -10.64
N ALA A 9 -0.34 -2.01 -9.52
CA ALA A 9 -1.35 -1.13 -8.93
C ALA A 9 -1.83 -0.03 -9.90
N LEU A 10 -0.93 0.52 -10.72
CA LEU A 10 -1.27 1.53 -11.74
C LEU A 10 -2.11 0.97 -12.90
N ALA A 11 -2.12 -0.33 -13.12
CA ALA A 11 -2.90 -0.97 -14.17
C ALA A 11 -4.29 -1.42 -13.72
N GLN A 12 -4.63 -1.24 -12.44
CA GLN A 12 -5.93 -1.64 -11.90
C GLN A 12 -6.97 -0.54 -12.09
N ASP A 13 -8.25 -0.95 -12.07
CA ASP A 13 -9.38 -0.03 -11.96
C ASP A 13 -9.55 0.42 -10.51
N PHE A 14 -9.49 1.72 -10.28
CA PHE A 14 -9.61 2.30 -8.94
C PHE A 14 -10.30 3.67 -8.95
N THR A 15 -10.92 4.01 -7.85
CA THR A 15 -11.40 5.37 -7.58
C THR A 15 -10.22 6.28 -7.20
N VAL A 16 -9.29 5.74 -6.39
CA VAL A 16 -8.06 6.43 -5.99
C VAL A 16 -6.94 5.41 -5.76
N LEU A 17 -5.74 5.69 -6.28
CA LEU A 17 -4.53 4.94 -5.96
C LEU A 17 -3.73 5.70 -4.91
N ALA A 18 -3.61 5.14 -3.71
CA ALA A 18 -2.75 5.71 -2.67
C ALA A 18 -1.35 5.07 -2.70
N HIS A 19 -0.33 5.91 -2.48
CA HIS A 19 1.04 5.44 -2.29
C HIS A 19 1.77 6.31 -1.26
N GLN A 20 2.75 5.73 -0.55
CA GLN A 20 3.58 6.51 0.36
C GLN A 20 4.56 7.39 -0.41
N CYS A 21 4.65 8.64 -0.02
CA CYS A 21 5.66 9.59 -0.49
C CYS A 21 6.45 10.21 0.67
N ASN A 22 7.54 10.90 0.33
CA ASN A 22 8.37 11.61 1.30
C ASN A 22 8.07 13.11 1.30
N CYS A 23 8.51 13.81 2.37
CA CYS A 23 8.35 15.27 2.50
C CYS A 23 9.49 16.06 1.81
N ARG A 24 10.32 15.42 0.96
CA ARG A 24 11.45 16.04 0.24
C ARG A 24 11.19 16.28 -1.24
N GLY A 25 10.01 15.92 -1.75
CA GLY A 25 9.68 16.11 -3.15
C GLY A 25 10.41 15.15 -4.10
N ALA A 26 10.77 13.94 -3.64
CA ALA A 26 11.50 12.96 -4.43
C ALA A 26 10.60 11.78 -4.83
N MET A 27 10.55 11.49 -6.14
CA MET A 27 9.87 10.35 -6.76
C MET A 27 10.82 9.65 -7.75
N GLY A 28 11.95 9.14 -7.24
CA GLY A 28 13.03 8.59 -8.07
C GLY A 28 13.06 7.06 -8.17
N ALA A 29 12.29 6.34 -7.36
CA ALA A 29 12.36 4.89 -7.27
C ALA A 29 10.99 4.28 -6.96
N GLY A 30 10.88 2.94 -7.10
CA GLY A 30 9.68 2.17 -6.80
C GLY A 30 8.44 2.66 -7.53
N ILE A 31 7.29 2.50 -6.90
CA ILE A 31 6.00 2.94 -7.46
C ILE A 31 5.95 4.46 -7.67
N ALA A 32 6.60 5.26 -6.82
CA ALA A 32 6.62 6.71 -6.97
C ALA A 32 7.23 7.15 -8.32
N LYS A 33 8.28 6.45 -8.82
CA LYS A 33 8.86 6.69 -10.14
C LYS A 33 7.85 6.39 -11.26
N ALA A 34 7.09 5.30 -11.14
CA ALA A 34 6.08 4.93 -12.12
C ALA A 34 4.91 5.94 -12.12
N ILE A 35 4.44 6.36 -10.95
CA ILE A 35 3.41 7.39 -10.80
C ILE A 35 3.87 8.72 -11.42
N LYS A 36 5.10 9.15 -11.13
CA LYS A 36 5.66 10.36 -11.75
C LYS A 36 5.65 10.29 -13.27
N ALA A 37 5.94 9.12 -13.85
CA ALA A 37 5.92 8.94 -15.31
C ALA A 37 4.49 8.92 -15.89
N ALA A 38 3.49 8.52 -15.12
CA ALA A 38 2.09 8.48 -15.53
C ALA A 38 1.38 9.85 -15.39
N CYS A 39 1.92 10.75 -14.57
CA CYS A 39 1.34 12.07 -14.32
C CYS A 39 1.97 13.13 -15.25
N PRO A 40 1.22 14.22 -15.56
CA PRO A 40 1.80 15.39 -16.23
C PRO A 40 2.97 15.97 -15.41
N PRO A 41 4.01 16.52 -16.05
CA PRO A 41 5.15 17.12 -15.35
C PRO A 41 4.74 18.18 -14.32
N ALA A 42 3.69 18.96 -14.58
CA ALA A 42 3.17 19.98 -13.68
C ALA A 42 2.70 19.41 -12.33
N ALA A 43 2.08 18.23 -12.31
CA ALA A 43 1.64 17.58 -11.07
C ALA A 43 2.83 17.20 -10.18
N PHE A 44 3.93 16.73 -10.75
CA PHE A 44 5.15 16.45 -10.00
C PHE A 44 5.82 17.75 -9.49
N GLU A 45 5.83 18.82 -10.28
CA GLU A 45 6.36 20.12 -9.82
C GLU A 45 5.52 20.71 -8.69
N GLU A 46 4.20 20.53 -8.70
CA GLU A 46 3.34 20.91 -7.59
C GLU A 46 3.70 20.16 -6.30
N TYR A 47 3.86 18.83 -6.37
CA TYR A 47 4.34 18.03 -5.22
C TYR A 47 5.68 18.55 -4.70
N ARG A 48 6.64 18.84 -5.59
CA ARG A 48 7.94 19.39 -5.21
C ARG A 48 7.82 20.77 -4.55
N ASN A 49 6.95 21.63 -5.07
CA ASN A 49 6.74 22.97 -4.53
C ASN A 49 6.10 22.92 -3.13
N ILE A 50 5.12 22.03 -2.93
CA ILE A 50 4.56 21.78 -1.59
C ILE A 50 5.67 21.35 -0.62
N CYS A 51 6.52 20.41 -1.00
CA CYS A 51 7.62 19.95 -0.16
C CYS A 51 8.68 21.03 0.12
N ARG A 52 8.94 21.95 -0.82
CA ARG A 52 9.89 23.05 -0.65
C ARG A 52 9.38 24.15 0.25
N ASN A 53 8.07 24.42 0.18
CA ASN A 53 7.44 25.54 0.87
C ASN A 53 6.89 25.19 2.26
N ASN A 54 6.96 23.92 2.66
CA ASN A 54 6.47 23.45 3.96
C ASN A 54 7.55 22.61 4.65
N ARG A 55 7.54 22.64 5.98
CA ARG A 55 8.40 21.77 6.78
C ARG A 55 7.85 20.35 6.75
N ALA A 56 8.71 19.36 6.93
CA ALA A 56 8.31 17.96 6.98
C ALA A 56 7.25 17.68 8.08
N GLU A 57 7.37 18.37 9.22
CA GLU A 57 6.44 18.32 10.35
C GLU A 57 5.02 18.74 9.96
N ASP A 58 4.92 19.68 9.03
CA ASP A 58 3.64 20.23 8.59
C ASP A 58 2.98 19.37 7.50
N LEU A 59 3.75 18.47 6.87
CA LEU A 59 3.28 17.57 5.80
C LEU A 59 2.98 16.15 6.29
N ILE A 60 3.77 15.65 7.23
CA ILE A 60 3.70 14.24 7.65
C ILE A 60 2.31 13.85 8.15
N GLY A 61 1.76 12.77 7.61
CA GLY A 61 0.40 12.29 7.88
C GLY A 61 -0.69 13.00 7.07
N LYS A 62 -0.35 13.99 6.25
CA LYS A 62 -1.28 14.59 5.27
C LYS A 62 -1.28 13.82 3.96
N ILE A 63 -2.21 14.16 3.10
CA ILE A 63 -2.31 13.65 1.73
C ILE A 63 -2.31 14.80 0.73
N MET A 64 -1.92 14.48 -0.50
CA MET A 64 -1.99 15.37 -1.65
C MET A 64 -2.49 14.57 -2.86
N PHE A 65 -3.45 15.09 -3.59
CA PHE A 65 -3.92 14.48 -4.81
C PHE A 65 -3.14 14.95 -6.03
N MET A 66 -2.92 14.03 -6.96
CA MET A 66 -2.41 14.27 -8.30
C MET A 66 -3.31 13.54 -9.30
N GLU A 67 -3.31 13.97 -10.55
CA GLU A 67 -3.96 13.25 -11.64
C GLU A 67 -2.93 12.68 -12.61
N THR A 68 -3.18 11.46 -13.08
CA THR A 68 -2.43 10.88 -14.20
C THR A 68 -2.84 11.55 -15.51
N SER A 69 -2.05 11.37 -16.57
CA SER A 69 -2.34 11.94 -17.89
C SER A 69 -3.63 11.40 -18.51
N ASP A 70 -4.13 10.27 -18.05
CA ASP A 70 -5.41 9.65 -18.41
C ASP A 70 -6.55 9.99 -17.43
N GLY A 71 -6.35 10.93 -16.51
CA GLY A 71 -7.38 11.48 -15.62
C GLY A 71 -7.68 10.65 -14.37
N ARG A 72 -6.84 9.67 -14.00
CA ARG A 72 -7.03 8.86 -12.79
C ARG A 72 -6.42 9.54 -11.56
N THR A 73 -7.08 9.41 -10.43
CA THR A 73 -6.68 10.07 -9.18
C THR A 73 -5.61 9.29 -8.42
N ILE A 74 -4.51 9.96 -8.11
CA ILE A 74 -3.42 9.47 -7.25
C ILE A 74 -3.44 10.23 -5.92
N CYS A 75 -3.31 9.50 -4.82
CA CYS A 75 -3.18 10.05 -3.48
C CYS A 75 -1.76 9.83 -2.96
N ASN A 76 -0.98 10.90 -2.89
CA ASN A 76 0.31 10.91 -2.23
C ASN A 76 0.10 10.97 -0.72
N VAL A 77 0.51 9.94 0.01
CA VAL A 77 0.47 9.87 1.46
C VAL A 77 1.85 10.25 2.00
N PHE A 78 1.95 11.38 2.69
CA PHE A 78 3.20 11.79 3.33
C PHE A 78 3.49 10.90 4.55
N GLY A 79 4.00 9.70 4.29
CA GLY A 79 4.27 8.66 5.29
C GLY A 79 5.72 8.57 5.75
N GLN A 80 6.62 9.41 5.19
CA GLN A 80 8.03 9.50 5.59
C GLN A 80 8.57 10.92 5.43
N ARG A 81 9.41 11.38 6.37
CA ARG A 81 9.98 12.75 6.33
C ARG A 81 11.07 12.88 5.29
N ASP A 82 11.94 11.88 5.18
CA ASP A 82 13.06 11.84 4.24
C ASP A 82 13.12 10.45 3.58
N TYR A 83 13.80 10.35 2.45
CA TYR A 83 14.11 9.08 1.78
C TYR A 83 15.55 8.60 2.09
N ARG A 84 16.24 9.28 3.00
CA ARG A 84 17.59 8.98 3.50
C ARG A 84 17.55 8.89 5.01
N GLY A 85 18.38 8.05 5.58
CA GLY A 85 18.48 7.95 7.05
C GLY A 85 18.56 6.50 7.52
N GLY A 86 17.80 6.16 8.54
CA GLY A 86 17.80 4.85 9.18
C GLY A 86 17.17 3.72 8.36
N PRO A 87 17.17 2.52 8.91
CA PRO A 87 16.61 1.34 8.24
C PRO A 87 15.07 1.41 8.08
N VAL A 88 14.39 2.15 8.96
CA VAL A 88 12.94 2.38 8.91
C VAL A 88 12.67 3.87 8.80
N LEU A 89 12.04 4.29 7.72
CA LEU A 89 11.68 5.68 7.43
C LEU A 89 10.16 5.89 7.43
N THR A 90 9.38 4.79 7.39
CA THR A 90 7.93 4.83 7.45
C THR A 90 7.46 5.22 8.84
N GLU A 91 6.62 6.27 8.90
CA GLU A 91 5.98 6.73 10.13
C GLU A 91 4.55 6.19 10.21
N TYR A 92 4.34 5.17 11.04
CA TYR A 92 3.07 4.44 11.12
C TYR A 92 1.91 5.34 11.55
N ASP A 93 2.11 6.21 12.55
CA ASP A 93 1.09 7.18 12.99
C ASP A 93 0.69 8.13 11.87
N ALA A 94 1.62 8.46 10.96
CA ALA A 94 1.32 9.26 9.78
C ALA A 94 0.44 8.51 8.79
N LEU A 95 0.71 7.21 8.59
CA LEU A 95 -0.13 6.35 7.76
C LEU A 95 -1.54 6.22 8.34
N GLU A 96 -1.67 6.04 9.65
CA GLU A 96 -2.95 5.95 10.34
C GLU A 96 -3.82 7.18 10.04
N ARG A 97 -3.29 8.38 10.30
CA ARG A 97 -4.00 9.64 10.04
C ARG A 97 -4.39 9.80 8.57
N ALA A 98 -3.49 9.44 7.66
CA ALA A 98 -3.75 9.55 6.23
C ALA A 98 -4.86 8.60 5.78
N PHE A 99 -4.86 7.35 6.25
CA PHE A 99 -5.90 6.38 5.89
C PHE A 99 -7.25 6.70 6.54
N ASP A 100 -7.27 7.27 7.75
CA ASP A 100 -8.50 7.79 8.36
C ASP A 100 -9.11 8.89 7.47
N TYR A 101 -8.28 9.80 6.93
CA TYR A 101 -8.73 10.85 6.04
C TYR A 101 -9.17 10.32 4.66
N ILE A 102 -8.44 9.35 4.08
CA ILE A 102 -8.82 8.69 2.83
C ILE A 102 -10.19 8.01 2.99
N LEU A 103 -10.42 7.29 4.08
CA LEU A 103 -11.71 6.67 4.37
C LEU A 103 -12.81 7.71 4.58
N TRP A 104 -12.55 8.79 5.30
CA TRP A 104 -13.52 9.89 5.42
C TRP A 104 -13.99 10.39 4.05
N MET A 105 -13.11 10.46 3.06
CA MET A 105 -13.44 10.91 1.71
C MET A 105 -14.12 9.85 0.84
N TYR A 106 -13.70 8.59 0.96
CA TYR A 106 -14.03 7.53 0.00
C TYR A 106 -14.81 6.34 0.60
N ASP A 107 -15.20 6.35 1.89
CA ASP A 107 -15.97 5.26 2.49
C ASP A 107 -17.42 5.21 1.99
N ARG A 108 -17.57 4.79 0.74
CA ARG A 108 -18.87 4.60 0.07
C ARG A 108 -18.87 3.33 -0.77
N GLU A 109 -20.04 2.79 -0.99
CA GLU A 109 -20.23 1.63 -1.87
C GLU A 109 -19.74 1.92 -3.30
N GLY A 110 -19.06 0.95 -3.90
CA GLY A 110 -18.49 1.06 -5.24
C GLY A 110 -17.16 1.82 -5.30
N ALA A 111 -16.69 2.46 -4.21
CA ALA A 111 -15.35 3.06 -4.20
C ALA A 111 -14.27 1.98 -4.08
N VAL A 112 -13.23 2.08 -4.91
CA VAL A 112 -12.04 1.23 -4.88
C VAL A 112 -10.83 2.08 -4.50
N ILE A 113 -10.29 1.83 -3.32
CA ILE A 113 -9.04 2.43 -2.84
C ILE A 113 -7.93 1.41 -3.13
N CYS A 114 -7.13 1.69 -4.15
CA CYS A 114 -6.02 0.81 -4.54
C CYS A 114 -4.73 1.23 -3.83
N ILE A 115 -3.94 0.25 -3.41
CA ILE A 115 -2.59 0.47 -2.88
C ILE A 115 -1.61 -0.56 -3.47
N PRO A 116 -0.33 -0.22 -3.61
CA PRO A 116 0.69 -1.23 -3.88
C PRO A 116 0.84 -2.14 -2.65
N GLY A 117 1.01 -3.43 -2.87
CA GLY A 117 1.44 -4.36 -1.83
C GLY A 117 2.74 -3.89 -1.18
N PHE A 118 2.92 -4.20 0.10
CA PHE A 118 4.04 -3.71 0.91
C PHE A 118 4.13 -2.17 0.97
N PHE A 119 2.99 -1.50 1.06
CA PHE A 119 2.88 -0.05 1.20
C PHE A 119 3.79 0.47 2.33
N GLY A 120 4.74 1.34 2.00
CA GLY A 120 5.73 1.85 2.96
C GLY A 120 6.81 0.86 3.41
N CYS A 121 6.78 -0.41 2.95
CA CYS A 121 7.66 -1.47 3.45
C CYS A 121 8.84 -1.81 2.50
N GLY A 122 8.86 -1.24 1.30
CA GLY A 122 9.98 -1.39 0.38
C GLY A 122 11.19 -0.54 0.80
N LEU A 123 11.54 0.47 0.00
CA LEU A 123 12.69 1.35 0.26
C LEU A 123 12.59 2.14 1.58
N ALA A 124 11.39 2.35 2.10
CA ALA A 124 11.16 3.03 3.38
C ALA A 124 11.26 2.08 4.60
N GLY A 125 11.46 0.78 4.38
CA GLY A 125 11.78 -0.21 5.40
C GLY A 125 10.70 -0.45 6.46
N GLY A 126 9.44 -0.09 6.18
CA GLY A 126 8.32 -0.38 7.08
C GLY A 126 8.08 -1.88 7.24
N ASP A 127 7.40 -2.24 8.31
CA ASP A 127 6.96 -3.61 8.61
C ASP A 127 5.53 -3.80 8.08
N TRP A 128 5.34 -4.80 7.20
CA TRP A 128 4.06 -5.05 6.56
C TRP A 128 3.00 -5.53 7.55
N ASP A 129 3.37 -6.30 8.60
CA ASP A 129 2.46 -6.72 9.66
C ASP A 129 1.88 -5.51 10.40
N ILE A 130 2.71 -4.49 10.64
CA ILE A 130 2.23 -3.25 11.26
C ILE A 130 1.32 -2.50 10.29
N VAL A 131 1.73 -2.32 9.04
CA VAL A 131 0.94 -1.57 8.05
C VAL A 131 -0.37 -2.28 7.75
N PHE A 132 -0.34 -3.60 7.50
CA PHE A 132 -1.55 -4.33 7.12
C PHE A 132 -2.44 -4.62 8.32
N ASP A 133 -1.93 -5.30 9.37
CA ASP A 133 -2.75 -5.79 10.47
C ASP A 133 -3.20 -4.69 11.43
N ARG A 134 -2.35 -3.70 11.68
CA ARG A 134 -2.66 -2.68 12.68
C ARG A 134 -3.24 -1.41 12.08
N ILE A 135 -2.92 -1.09 10.81
CA ILE A 135 -3.38 0.14 10.17
C ILE A 135 -4.52 -0.13 9.18
N LEU A 136 -4.29 -0.97 8.17
CA LEU A 136 -5.24 -1.15 7.07
C LEU A 136 -6.40 -2.06 7.45
N PHE A 137 -6.13 -3.27 7.96
CA PHE A 137 -7.15 -4.26 8.24
C PHE A 137 -8.25 -3.77 9.19
N PRO A 138 -7.95 -3.14 10.35
CA PRO A 138 -8.99 -2.65 11.26
C PRO A 138 -9.90 -1.59 10.63
N ARG A 139 -9.34 -0.76 9.74
CA ARG A 139 -10.04 0.33 9.05
C ARG A 139 -10.94 -0.18 7.94
N PHE A 140 -10.44 -1.10 7.13
CA PHE A 140 -11.13 -1.55 5.92
C PHE A 140 -12.05 -2.76 6.11
N ARG A 141 -11.92 -3.54 7.19
CA ARG A 141 -12.78 -4.72 7.45
C ARG A 141 -14.28 -4.38 7.55
N SER A 142 -14.60 -3.16 8.00
CA SER A 142 -15.98 -2.65 8.15
C SER A 142 -16.30 -1.50 7.20
N SER A 143 -15.36 -1.10 6.34
CA SER A 143 -15.56 -0.06 5.34
C SER A 143 -16.49 -0.54 4.22
N ARG A 144 -17.29 0.38 3.65
CA ARG A 144 -18.09 0.16 2.45
C ARG A 144 -17.24 0.21 1.18
N ALA A 145 -16.11 0.92 1.22
CA ALA A 145 -15.14 0.93 0.12
C ALA A 145 -14.35 -0.38 0.07
N LEU A 146 -13.96 -0.78 -1.12
CA LEU A 146 -13.01 -1.87 -1.36
C LEU A 146 -11.59 -1.36 -1.19
N LEU A 147 -10.78 -2.00 -0.33
CA LEU A 147 -9.32 -1.88 -0.39
C LEU A 147 -8.79 -2.93 -1.37
N LEU A 148 -8.18 -2.48 -2.45
CA LEU A 148 -7.49 -3.32 -3.42
C LEU A 148 -5.98 -3.25 -3.18
N VAL A 149 -5.37 -4.35 -2.77
CA VAL A 149 -3.91 -4.45 -2.55
C VAL A 149 -3.29 -5.18 -3.74
N ALA A 150 -2.50 -4.47 -4.54
CA ALA A 150 -1.89 -5.02 -5.75
C ALA A 150 -0.40 -5.32 -5.53
N TYR A 151 -0.03 -6.58 -5.51
CA TYR A 151 1.36 -7.03 -5.37
C TYR A 151 2.02 -7.22 -6.73
N LEU A 152 2.98 -6.37 -7.07
CA LEU A 152 3.79 -6.54 -8.28
C LEU A 152 4.60 -7.84 -8.21
N ASP A 153 5.16 -8.14 -7.03
CA ASP A 153 5.78 -9.41 -6.69
C ASP A 153 5.23 -9.90 -5.34
N PRO A 154 4.42 -10.97 -5.30
CA PRO A 154 3.87 -11.52 -4.07
C PRO A 154 4.82 -12.50 -3.35
N LEU A 155 5.99 -12.83 -3.89
CA LEU A 155 6.92 -13.77 -3.25
C LEU A 155 7.32 -13.39 -1.82
N PRO A 156 7.59 -12.10 -1.50
CA PRO A 156 7.87 -11.69 -0.13
C PRO A 156 6.71 -11.97 0.84
N LEU A 157 5.46 -11.97 0.35
CA LEU A 157 4.29 -12.32 1.15
C LEU A 157 4.31 -13.80 1.57
N LEU A 158 4.70 -14.71 0.66
CA LEU A 158 4.88 -16.12 1.00
C LEU A 158 5.91 -16.34 2.11
N ASP A 159 7.02 -15.61 2.06
CA ASP A 159 8.06 -15.72 3.08
C ASP A 159 7.59 -15.18 4.44
N LEU A 160 6.77 -14.13 4.44
CA LEU A 160 6.16 -13.58 5.63
C LEU A 160 5.22 -14.60 6.28
N TYR A 161 4.30 -15.19 5.52
CA TYR A 161 3.38 -16.20 6.03
C TYR A 161 4.09 -17.45 6.53
N LYS A 162 5.12 -17.92 5.81
CA LYS A 162 5.93 -19.07 6.26
C LYS A 162 6.65 -18.82 7.59
N ARG A 163 7.03 -17.57 7.87
CA ARG A 163 7.65 -17.20 9.16
C ARG A 163 6.63 -17.14 10.29
N GLN A 164 5.45 -16.64 10.02
CA GLN A 164 4.36 -16.57 11.02
C GLN A 164 3.75 -17.92 11.34
N ALA A 165 3.83 -18.89 10.42
CA ALA A 165 3.32 -20.26 10.64
C ALA A 165 4.03 -21.03 11.74
N LYS A 166 5.12 -20.52 12.29
CA LYS A 166 5.87 -21.18 13.38
C LYS A 166 6.12 -20.16 14.52
N ASP A 167 5.60 -20.47 15.73
CA ASP A 167 6.01 -19.73 16.90
C ASP A 167 7.51 -19.98 17.21
N GLY A 168 8.05 -19.25 18.19
CA GLY A 168 9.44 -19.40 18.63
C GLY A 168 9.79 -20.81 19.17
N GLN A 169 8.82 -21.73 19.23
CA GLN A 169 8.96 -23.13 19.61
C GLN A 169 8.71 -24.08 18.44
N GLY A 170 8.54 -23.55 17.21
CA GLY A 170 8.31 -24.32 16.00
C GLY A 170 6.89 -24.89 15.86
N ARG A 171 5.93 -24.45 16.71
CA ARG A 171 4.52 -24.85 16.61
C ARG A 171 3.80 -23.98 15.58
N LEU A 172 2.91 -24.59 14.79
CA LEU A 172 2.04 -23.87 13.87
C LEU A 172 1.11 -22.93 14.68
N VAL A 173 1.13 -21.67 14.34
CA VAL A 173 0.25 -20.64 14.90
C VAL A 173 -0.89 -20.42 13.92
N ASN A 174 -2.13 -20.70 14.36
CA ASN A 174 -3.34 -20.52 13.54
C ASN A 174 -3.82 -19.05 13.52
N ASP A 175 -2.89 -18.11 13.46
CA ASP A 175 -3.19 -16.67 13.40
C ASP A 175 -2.46 -16.10 12.19
N TRP A 176 -3.12 -16.26 11.05
CA TRP A 176 -2.56 -15.90 9.74
C TRP A 176 -2.94 -14.47 9.39
N HIS A 177 -1.95 -13.71 9.01
CA HIS A 177 -2.07 -12.34 8.55
C HIS A 177 -3.19 -12.17 7.50
N GLY A 178 -4.17 -11.31 7.77
CA GLY A 178 -5.28 -11.06 6.84
C GLY A 178 -6.34 -12.16 6.74
N PHE A 179 -6.19 -13.26 7.45
CA PHE A 179 -7.16 -14.35 7.47
C PHE A 179 -7.96 -14.38 8.77
N PRO A 180 -9.20 -14.91 8.74
CA PRO A 180 -9.96 -15.13 9.96
C PRO A 180 -9.20 -16.00 10.96
N LYS A 181 -9.34 -15.69 12.24
CA LYS A 181 -8.70 -16.48 13.32
C LYS A 181 -9.15 -17.94 13.23
N GLY A 182 -8.20 -18.86 13.19
CA GLY A 182 -8.44 -20.29 13.06
C GLY A 182 -8.48 -20.81 11.63
N THR A 183 -8.18 -19.98 10.61
CA THR A 183 -8.05 -20.44 9.24
C THR A 183 -6.98 -21.55 9.12
N ASP A 184 -7.27 -22.61 8.37
CA ASP A 184 -6.35 -23.70 8.14
C ASP A 184 -5.14 -23.26 7.31
N GLY A 185 -3.93 -23.65 7.70
CA GLY A 185 -2.70 -23.31 6.98
C GLY A 185 -2.68 -23.75 5.52
N GLY A 186 -3.33 -24.86 5.20
CA GLY A 186 -3.49 -25.33 3.82
C GLY A 186 -4.40 -24.42 2.98
N GLU A 187 -5.39 -23.77 3.60
CA GLU A 187 -6.24 -22.79 2.93
C GLU A 187 -5.45 -21.51 2.61
N VAL A 188 -4.67 -21.03 3.57
CA VAL A 188 -3.75 -19.89 3.36
C VAL A 188 -2.77 -20.17 2.24
N GLU A 189 -2.15 -21.37 2.24
CA GLU A 189 -1.20 -21.75 1.22
C GLU A 189 -1.84 -21.84 -0.19
N ARG A 190 -3.05 -22.38 -0.29
CA ARG A 190 -3.82 -22.38 -1.55
C ARG A 190 -4.13 -20.97 -2.04
N TYR A 191 -4.54 -20.08 -1.14
CA TYR A 191 -4.78 -18.66 -1.47
C TYR A 191 -3.52 -17.98 -1.99
N LEU A 192 -2.39 -18.13 -1.30
CA LEU A 192 -1.11 -17.55 -1.72
C LEU A 192 -0.64 -18.12 -3.08
N HIS A 193 -0.83 -19.41 -3.31
CA HIS A 193 -0.55 -20.01 -4.62
C HIS A 193 -1.48 -19.48 -5.72
N SER A 194 -2.74 -19.13 -5.39
CA SER A 194 -3.64 -18.51 -6.36
C SER A 194 -3.18 -17.10 -6.76
N LEU A 195 -2.66 -16.32 -5.81
CA LEU A 195 -2.06 -15.01 -6.10
C LEU A 195 -0.85 -15.14 -7.06
N LEU A 196 -0.03 -16.19 -6.90
CA LEU A 196 1.11 -16.43 -7.78
C LEU A 196 0.69 -16.85 -9.19
N LYS A 197 -0.40 -17.61 -9.33
CA LYS A 197 -0.90 -18.13 -10.62
C LYS A 197 -1.71 -17.09 -11.41
N GLY A 198 -2.49 -16.25 -10.75
CA GLY A 198 -3.39 -15.27 -11.39
C GLY A 198 -2.73 -14.25 -12.32
N GLY A 199 -1.40 -14.12 -12.29
CA GLY A 199 -0.64 -13.27 -13.22
C GLY A 199 -0.18 -13.96 -14.52
N GLN A 200 -0.45 -15.24 -14.72
CA GLN A 200 -0.07 -15.93 -15.96
C GLN A 200 -1.18 -15.97 -17.02
N GLU A 201 -2.44 -15.77 -16.63
CA GLU A 201 -3.56 -15.79 -17.58
C GLU A 201 -3.80 -14.44 -18.27
N GLU A 202 -3.43 -13.30 -17.65
CA GLU A 202 -3.57 -11.97 -18.28
C GLU A 202 -2.40 -11.60 -19.20
N ALA A 203 -1.24 -12.23 -19.08
CA ALA A 203 -0.09 -11.99 -19.96
C ALA A 203 -0.21 -12.69 -21.34
N ASN A 204 -1.23 -13.54 -21.53
CA ASN A 204 -1.49 -14.29 -22.76
C ASN A 204 -2.80 -13.89 -23.47
N ARG A 205 -3.38 -12.75 -23.11
CA ARG A 205 -4.48 -12.09 -23.85
C ARG A 205 -4.01 -10.71 -24.28
#